data_4914c84d94fcbd6673d2de50afecce8e
#
_entry.id   4914c84d94fcbd6673d2de50afecce8e
#
_cell.length_a   1.000
_cell.length_b   1.000
_cell.length_c   1.000
_cell.angle_alpha   90.00
_cell.angle_beta   90.00
_cell.angle_gamma   90.00
#
_symmetry.space_group_name_H-M   'P 1'
#
loop_
_entity.id
_entity.type
_entity.pdbx_description
1 polymer ?
#
loop_
_entity_poly.entity_id
_entity_poly.type
_entity_poly.pdbx_seq_one_letter_code
_entity_poly.pdbx_strand_id
1 'polypeptide(L)'
;MADSTEEKTEQASDRKMKEVRSKGQLGKSQDLTAWVGVGIAGAVIPLTVSAAARAATDQVLSLRTVIENPEPAVALQLAQDALGSVVPTMLPLLGAIAVAVLLASVAQGGLHLKRLRPEADQFNPMSGLKRMFGAQALWNGAKALLKTTVVGVVLYAVVQSLMPVLLAAGGLPIASLLEAAGSGVRSLLVWATAAGLTLALFDVLVVARRNRKKTRMTKKELKDENKSTDGDPLVKSQRRSMARSMTRNRMIAGVAAAAVVVVLPPA
;
A
#
# COMPACT_ATOMS: atom_id res chain seq x y z
N MET A 1 34.60 -3.80 9.62
CA MET A 1 33.77 -4.75 8.84
C MET A 1 34.12 -4.56 7.38
N ALA A 2 34.79 -5.52 6.75
CA ALA A 2 35.18 -5.44 5.34
C ALA A 2 33.89 -5.47 4.52
N ASP A 3 33.59 -4.36 3.87
CA ASP A 3 32.53 -4.21 2.90
C ASP A 3 32.95 -5.05 1.69
N SER A 4 32.34 -6.23 1.54
CA SER A 4 32.65 -7.14 0.43
C SER A 4 32.18 -6.47 -0.85
N THR A 5 33.11 -6.07 -1.69
CA THR A 5 32.92 -5.47 -3.01
C THR A 5 32.31 -6.46 -4.03
N GLU A 6 31.68 -7.54 -3.57
CA GLU A 6 30.99 -8.50 -4.43
C GLU A 6 29.68 -7.92 -4.92
N GLU A 7 29.50 -7.86 -6.23
CA GLU A 7 28.26 -7.40 -6.85
C GLU A 7 27.08 -8.31 -6.48
N LYS A 8 25.97 -7.69 -6.06
CA LYS A 8 24.71 -8.36 -5.72
C LYS A 8 23.97 -8.76 -7.00
N THR A 9 24.30 -9.93 -7.53
CA THR A 9 23.76 -10.45 -8.80
C THR A 9 22.60 -11.43 -8.61
N GLU A 10 22.59 -12.18 -7.50
CA GLU A 10 21.64 -13.25 -7.26
C GLU A 10 20.28 -12.73 -6.78
N GLN A 11 19.21 -13.47 -7.09
CA GLN A 11 17.87 -13.15 -6.60
C GLN A 11 17.77 -13.48 -5.10
N ALA A 12 16.95 -12.70 -4.38
CA ALA A 12 16.70 -12.97 -2.98
C ALA A 12 16.02 -14.33 -2.78
N SER A 13 16.52 -15.10 -1.82
CA SER A 13 15.84 -16.31 -1.36
C SER A 13 14.50 -16.00 -0.70
N ASP A 14 13.60 -16.99 -0.59
CA ASP A 14 12.30 -16.84 0.09
C ASP A 14 12.47 -16.42 1.56
N ARG A 15 13.52 -16.92 2.21
CA ARG A 15 13.85 -16.56 3.61
C ARG A 15 14.24 -15.10 3.71
N LYS A 16 15.15 -14.63 2.86
CA LYS A 16 15.55 -13.21 2.78
C LYS A 16 14.35 -12.32 2.49
N MET A 17 13.49 -12.76 1.55
CA MET A 17 12.28 -12.00 1.21
C MET A 17 11.31 -11.90 2.39
N LYS A 18 11.11 -12.97 3.15
CA LYS A 18 10.30 -12.96 4.38
C LYS A 18 10.90 -12.04 5.44
N GLU A 19 12.22 -12.07 5.62
CA GLU A 19 12.93 -11.22 6.57
C GLU A 19 12.81 -9.73 6.20
N VAL A 20 13.03 -9.38 4.93
CA VAL A 20 12.90 -8.00 4.44
C VAL A 20 11.46 -7.49 4.55
N ARG A 21 10.47 -8.37 4.29
CA ARG A 21 9.05 -8.07 4.52
C ARG A 21 8.75 -7.83 6.00
N SER A 22 9.18 -8.73 6.88
CA SER A 22 8.93 -8.59 8.33
C SER A 22 9.58 -7.35 8.93
N LYS A 23 10.74 -6.93 8.40
CA LYS A 23 11.42 -5.69 8.77
C LYS A 23 10.80 -4.43 8.15
N GLY A 24 9.79 -4.56 7.27
CA GLY A 24 9.13 -3.44 6.60
C GLY A 24 10.08 -2.62 5.71
N GLN A 25 11.12 -3.24 5.15
CA GLN A 25 12.14 -2.55 4.34
C GLN A 25 11.77 -2.43 2.86
N LEU A 26 10.67 -3.08 2.44
CA LEU A 26 10.16 -2.96 1.08
C LEU A 26 9.45 -1.61 0.91
N GLY A 27 9.84 -0.88 -0.12
CA GLY A 27 9.14 0.33 -0.52
C GLY A 27 7.74 -0.01 -1.02
N LYS A 28 6.76 0.84 -0.70
CA LYS A 28 5.39 0.80 -1.21
C LYS A 28 5.15 2.04 -2.06
N SER A 29 4.30 1.93 -3.08
CA SER A 29 3.84 3.09 -3.82
C SER A 29 2.76 3.80 -3.01
N GLN A 30 3.09 4.98 -2.48
CA GLN A 30 2.11 5.84 -1.81
C GLN A 30 1.10 6.41 -2.81
N ASP A 31 1.53 6.58 -4.05
CA ASP A 31 0.73 7.12 -5.13
C ASP A 31 -0.47 6.25 -5.46
N LEU A 32 -0.26 4.93 -5.56
CA LEU A 32 -1.37 3.99 -5.81
C LEU A 32 -2.42 4.08 -4.69
N THR A 33 -1.98 4.10 -3.45
CA THR A 33 -2.89 4.18 -2.31
C THR A 33 -3.68 5.49 -2.30
N ALA A 34 -3.03 6.61 -2.60
CA ALA A 34 -3.67 7.92 -2.68
C ALA A 34 -4.70 7.99 -3.82
N TRP A 35 -4.34 7.56 -5.03
CA TRP A 35 -5.25 7.63 -6.18
C TRP A 35 -6.41 6.63 -6.10
N VAL A 36 -6.21 5.46 -5.48
CA VAL A 36 -7.32 4.55 -5.14
C VAL A 36 -8.29 5.23 -4.18
N GLY A 37 -7.77 5.92 -3.14
CA GLY A 37 -8.62 6.69 -2.23
C GLY A 37 -9.42 7.79 -2.93
N VAL A 38 -8.76 8.56 -3.81
CA VAL A 38 -9.43 9.61 -4.62
C VAL A 38 -10.49 9.01 -5.54
N GLY A 39 -10.20 7.88 -6.19
CA GLY A 39 -11.16 7.21 -7.09
C GLY A 39 -12.41 6.72 -6.34
N ILE A 40 -12.23 6.12 -5.17
CA ILE A 40 -13.36 5.68 -4.33
C ILE A 40 -14.13 6.91 -3.80
N ALA A 41 -13.44 7.97 -3.39
CA ALA A 41 -14.10 9.23 -3.01
C ALA A 41 -14.97 9.75 -4.16
N GLY A 42 -14.42 9.83 -5.36
CA GLY A 42 -15.16 10.28 -6.56
C GLY A 42 -16.38 9.43 -6.88
N ALA A 43 -16.30 8.11 -6.67
CA ALA A 43 -17.43 7.20 -6.87
C ALA A 43 -18.53 7.32 -5.80
N VAL A 44 -18.16 7.62 -4.54
CA VAL A 44 -19.08 7.66 -3.40
C VAL A 44 -19.66 9.08 -3.17
N ILE A 45 -18.94 10.14 -3.55
CA ILE A 45 -19.39 11.54 -3.40
C ILE A 45 -20.83 11.77 -3.91
N PRO A 46 -21.26 11.30 -5.11
CA PRO A 46 -22.63 11.51 -5.56
C PRO A 46 -23.70 10.94 -4.62
N LEU A 47 -23.42 9.77 -4.02
CA LEU A 47 -24.30 9.13 -3.02
C LEU A 47 -24.35 9.95 -1.73
N THR A 48 -23.19 10.44 -1.29
CA THR A 48 -23.09 11.28 -0.09
C THR A 48 -23.81 12.61 -0.29
N VAL A 49 -23.63 13.25 -1.45
CA VAL A 49 -24.34 14.52 -1.79
C VAL A 49 -25.84 14.29 -1.83
N SER A 50 -26.31 13.19 -2.43
CA SER A 50 -27.76 12.89 -2.46
C SER A 50 -28.33 12.60 -1.08
N ALA A 51 -27.58 11.95 -0.20
CA ALA A 51 -27.98 11.73 1.20
C ALA A 51 -28.00 13.03 2.00
N ALA A 52 -26.99 13.88 1.82
CA ALA A 52 -26.92 15.21 2.45
C ALA A 52 -28.09 16.11 2.00
N ALA A 53 -28.40 16.10 0.69
CA ALA A 53 -29.53 16.87 0.16
C ALA A 53 -30.87 16.43 0.74
N ARG A 54 -31.09 15.10 0.89
CA ARG A 54 -32.30 14.57 1.55
C ARG A 54 -32.36 15.00 3.00
N ALA A 55 -31.29 14.81 3.76
CA ALA A 55 -31.22 15.22 5.16
C ALA A 55 -31.49 16.72 5.31
N ALA A 56 -30.93 17.57 4.45
CA ALA A 56 -31.19 19.00 4.46
C ALA A 56 -32.67 19.34 4.15
N THR A 57 -33.27 18.64 3.18
CA THR A 57 -34.70 18.81 2.85
C THR A 57 -35.57 18.43 4.01
N ASP A 58 -35.30 17.30 4.67
CA ASP A 58 -36.08 16.85 5.85
C ASP A 58 -35.97 17.86 7.00
N GLN A 59 -34.77 18.44 7.20
CA GLN A 59 -34.58 19.49 8.21
C GLN A 59 -35.33 20.76 7.87
N VAL A 60 -35.34 21.21 6.62
CA VAL A 60 -36.12 22.39 6.19
C VAL A 60 -37.59 22.14 6.39
N LEU A 61 -38.09 20.93 6.06
CA LEU A 61 -39.51 20.59 6.34
C LEU A 61 -39.85 20.54 7.82
N SER A 62 -38.90 20.09 8.64
CA SER A 62 -39.06 20.06 10.12
C SER A 62 -39.08 21.46 10.76
N LEU A 63 -38.55 22.50 10.09
CA LEU A 63 -38.69 23.88 10.55
C LEU A 63 -40.17 24.31 10.70
N ARG A 64 -41.08 23.72 9.93
CA ARG A 64 -42.52 23.96 10.05
C ARG A 64 -43.01 23.64 11.45
N THR A 65 -42.51 22.57 12.08
CA THR A 65 -42.89 22.19 13.45
C THR A 65 -42.50 23.26 14.49
N VAL A 66 -41.34 23.93 14.28
CA VAL A 66 -40.88 25.02 15.14
C VAL A 66 -41.75 26.29 14.94
N ILE A 67 -42.22 26.51 13.69
CA ILE A 67 -43.11 27.65 13.40
C ILE A 67 -44.50 27.45 14.02
N GLU A 68 -45.01 26.22 13.98
CA GLU A 68 -46.29 25.85 14.55
C GLU A 68 -46.27 25.81 16.10
N ASN A 69 -45.14 25.42 16.69
CA ASN A 69 -44.93 25.37 18.16
C ASN A 69 -43.58 26.05 18.49
N PRO A 70 -43.57 27.35 18.74
CA PRO A 70 -42.35 28.14 18.95
C PRO A 70 -41.82 27.96 20.39
N GLU A 71 -41.43 26.73 20.74
CA GLU A 71 -40.80 26.41 22.02
C GLU A 71 -39.30 26.27 21.86
N PRO A 72 -38.48 26.84 22.78
CA PRO A 72 -37.01 26.72 22.72
C PRO A 72 -36.53 25.26 22.73
N ALA A 73 -37.25 24.36 23.41
CA ALA A 73 -36.92 22.94 23.47
C ALA A 73 -37.03 22.28 22.09
N VAL A 74 -38.08 22.59 21.31
CA VAL A 74 -38.28 22.03 19.94
C VAL A 74 -37.19 22.53 18.99
N ALA A 75 -36.82 23.82 19.08
CA ALA A 75 -35.76 24.39 18.28
C ALA A 75 -34.40 23.75 18.62
N LEU A 76 -34.10 23.51 19.89
CA LEU A 76 -32.89 22.87 20.33
C LEU A 76 -32.82 21.40 19.85
N GLN A 77 -33.92 20.67 19.94
CA GLN A 77 -34.00 19.29 19.45
C GLN A 77 -33.75 19.23 17.95
N LEU A 78 -34.37 20.11 17.16
CA LEU A 78 -34.16 20.19 15.72
C LEU A 78 -32.68 20.47 15.36
N ALA A 79 -32.02 21.37 16.12
CA ALA A 79 -30.59 21.65 15.94
C ALA A 79 -29.73 20.43 16.29
N GLN A 80 -30.07 19.67 17.33
CA GLN A 80 -29.36 18.42 17.66
C GLN A 80 -29.56 17.36 16.60
N ASP A 81 -30.76 17.18 16.05
CA ASP A 81 -31.05 16.24 14.96
C ASP A 81 -30.30 16.62 13.68
N ALA A 82 -30.21 17.93 13.39
CA ALA A 82 -29.43 18.45 12.28
C ALA A 82 -27.95 18.10 12.40
N LEU A 83 -27.35 18.34 13.55
CA LEU A 83 -25.96 17.98 13.82
C LEU A 83 -25.77 16.46 13.84
N GLY A 84 -26.72 15.72 14.40
CA GLY A 84 -26.72 14.26 14.46
C GLY A 84 -26.74 13.59 13.06
N SER A 85 -27.35 14.25 12.08
CA SER A 85 -27.43 13.74 10.69
C SER A 85 -26.10 13.81 9.92
N VAL A 86 -25.15 14.64 10.36
CA VAL A 86 -23.85 14.83 9.67
C VAL A 86 -23.00 13.56 9.70
N VAL A 87 -22.90 12.91 10.86
CA VAL A 87 -22.07 11.71 11.02
C VAL A 87 -22.58 10.55 10.15
N PRO A 88 -23.86 10.14 10.20
CA PRO A 88 -24.38 9.07 9.34
C PRO A 88 -24.22 9.38 7.85
N THR A 89 -24.31 10.65 7.45
CA THR A 89 -24.15 11.07 6.05
C THR A 89 -22.69 10.96 5.58
N MET A 90 -21.72 11.28 6.44
CA MET A 90 -20.28 11.25 6.07
C MET A 90 -19.63 9.89 6.31
N LEU A 91 -20.15 9.08 7.22
CA LEU A 91 -19.54 7.80 7.61
C LEU A 91 -19.35 6.82 6.44
N PRO A 92 -20.31 6.64 5.51
CA PRO A 92 -20.15 5.77 4.35
C PRO A 92 -19.00 6.22 3.44
N LEU A 93 -18.84 7.52 3.22
CA LEU A 93 -17.75 8.08 2.41
C LEU A 93 -16.38 7.80 3.07
N LEU A 94 -16.25 8.19 4.34
CA LEU A 94 -14.99 8.01 5.07
C LEU A 94 -14.65 6.53 5.25
N GLY A 95 -15.65 5.70 5.53
CA GLY A 95 -15.51 4.25 5.64
C GLY A 95 -15.06 3.60 4.34
N ALA A 96 -15.68 3.96 3.22
CA ALA A 96 -15.30 3.44 1.91
C ALA A 96 -13.85 3.81 1.53
N ILE A 97 -13.46 5.07 1.76
CA ILE A 97 -12.08 5.54 1.52
C ILE A 97 -11.11 4.78 2.42
N ALA A 98 -11.40 4.66 3.73
CA ALA A 98 -10.53 3.97 4.67
C ALA A 98 -10.34 2.50 4.30
N VAL A 99 -11.41 1.78 3.95
CA VAL A 99 -11.36 0.39 3.51
C VAL A 99 -10.55 0.26 2.22
N ALA A 100 -10.79 1.12 1.22
CA ALA A 100 -10.06 1.08 -0.05
C ALA A 100 -8.56 1.33 0.12
N VAL A 101 -8.18 2.33 0.94
CA VAL A 101 -6.78 2.65 1.27
C VAL A 101 -6.11 1.50 2.02
N LEU A 102 -6.81 0.87 2.96
CA LEU A 102 -6.32 -0.32 3.66
C LEU A 102 -6.11 -1.50 2.71
N LEU A 103 -7.09 -1.80 1.87
CA LEU A 103 -6.98 -2.88 0.87
C LEU A 103 -5.83 -2.64 -0.11
N ALA A 104 -5.69 -1.42 -0.64
CA ALA A 104 -4.58 -1.05 -1.52
C ALA A 104 -3.22 -1.17 -0.82
N SER A 105 -3.14 -0.81 0.47
CA SER A 105 -1.92 -0.94 1.28
C SER A 105 -1.56 -2.39 1.57
N VAL A 106 -2.55 -3.23 1.84
CA VAL A 106 -2.37 -4.68 2.09
C VAL A 106 -1.93 -5.38 0.81
N ALA A 107 -2.56 -5.07 -0.34
CA ALA A 107 -2.21 -5.64 -1.63
C ALA A 107 -0.76 -5.36 -2.04
N GLN A 108 -0.20 -4.21 -1.65
CA GLN A 108 1.20 -3.83 -1.95
C GLN A 108 2.26 -4.50 -1.07
N GLY A 109 1.93 -5.33 -0.11
CA GLY A 109 2.95 -6.00 0.70
C GLY A 109 2.55 -6.34 2.12
N GLY A 110 1.25 -6.31 2.42
CA GLY A 110 0.69 -6.69 3.72
C GLY A 110 0.80 -5.62 4.81
N LEU A 111 0.10 -5.86 5.90
CA LEU A 111 0.18 -5.04 7.11
C LEU A 111 1.42 -5.44 7.91
N HIS A 112 2.41 -4.57 7.94
CA HIS A 112 3.60 -4.77 8.77
C HIS A 112 3.61 -3.70 9.85
N LEU A 113 3.34 -4.09 11.07
CA LEU A 113 3.52 -3.25 12.26
C LEU A 113 5.04 -3.13 12.51
N LYS A 114 5.63 -2.08 11.98
CA LYS A 114 7.04 -1.77 12.26
C LYS A 114 7.14 -1.37 13.73
N ARG A 115 7.89 -2.14 14.54
CA ARG A 115 8.28 -1.67 15.87
C ARG A 115 9.05 -0.37 15.72
N LEU A 116 8.53 0.69 16.28
CA LEU A 116 9.19 1.99 16.36
C LEU A 116 10.44 1.82 17.24
N ARG A 117 11.59 1.63 16.61
CA ARG A 117 12.89 1.77 17.26
C ARG A 117 13.42 3.16 16.90
N PRO A 118 13.55 4.07 17.86
CA PRO A 118 14.20 5.35 17.59
C PRO A 118 15.68 5.07 17.28
N GLU A 119 16.06 5.27 16.02
CA GLU A 119 17.46 5.23 15.59
C GLU A 119 18.02 6.64 15.74
N ALA A 120 19.07 6.81 16.54
CA ALA A 120 19.70 8.11 16.80
C ALA A 120 20.19 8.79 15.49
N ASP A 121 20.50 8.01 14.46
CA ASP A 121 20.91 8.51 13.13
C ASP A 121 19.79 9.31 12.41
N GLN A 122 18.53 9.18 12.84
CA GLN A 122 17.41 9.94 12.26
C GLN A 122 17.43 11.41 12.71
N PHE A 123 18.12 11.73 13.79
CA PHE A 123 18.24 13.09 14.33
C PHE A 123 19.46 13.85 13.77
N ASN A 124 20.24 13.25 12.86
CA ASN A 124 21.38 13.92 12.26
C ASN A 124 20.93 14.85 11.12
N PRO A 125 20.96 16.19 11.29
CA PRO A 125 20.46 17.15 10.29
C PRO A 125 21.28 17.11 8.99
N MET A 126 22.57 16.77 9.07
CA MET A 126 23.44 16.68 7.89
C MET A 126 23.06 15.53 6.98
N SER A 127 22.65 14.39 7.53
CA SER A 127 22.13 13.25 6.74
C SER A 127 20.77 13.56 6.12
N GLY A 128 19.93 14.34 6.80
CA GLY A 128 18.67 14.87 6.30
C GLY A 128 18.87 15.77 5.08
N LEU A 129 19.79 16.73 5.17
CA LEU A 129 20.09 17.65 4.08
C LEU A 129 20.62 16.94 2.83
N LYS A 130 21.53 15.99 2.99
CA LYS A 130 22.04 15.13 1.89
C LYS A 130 20.94 14.30 1.22
N ARG A 131 19.93 13.88 1.96
CA ARG A 131 18.76 13.17 1.42
C ARG A 131 17.83 14.11 0.65
N MET A 132 17.70 15.38 1.06
CA MET A 132 16.88 16.39 0.39
C MET A 132 17.45 16.82 -0.95
N PHE A 133 18.77 16.82 -1.12
CA PHE A 133 19.45 17.22 -2.37
C PHE A 133 20.02 16.01 -3.16
N GLY A 134 19.72 14.79 -2.74
CA GLY A 134 20.19 13.59 -3.43
C GLY A 134 19.39 13.26 -4.70
N ALA A 135 19.92 12.38 -5.55
CA ALA A 135 19.26 11.88 -6.77
C ALA A 135 17.83 11.34 -6.50
N GLN A 136 17.56 10.85 -5.29
CA GLN A 136 16.23 10.41 -4.88
C GLN A 136 15.24 11.58 -4.77
N ALA A 137 15.69 12.74 -4.27
CA ALA A 137 14.86 13.92 -4.14
C ALA A 137 14.54 14.52 -5.52
N LEU A 138 15.54 14.61 -6.42
CA LEU A 138 15.33 15.03 -7.81
C LEU A 138 14.32 14.12 -8.52
N TRP A 139 14.43 12.79 -8.35
CA TRP A 139 13.47 11.85 -8.91
C TRP A 139 12.04 12.06 -8.36
N ASN A 140 11.92 12.28 -7.05
CA ASN A 140 10.63 12.56 -6.43
C ASN A 140 10.07 13.92 -6.90
N GLY A 141 10.92 14.93 -7.06
CA GLY A 141 10.57 16.23 -7.62
C GLY A 141 10.08 16.12 -9.06
N ALA A 142 10.78 15.39 -9.92
CA ALA A 142 10.37 15.16 -11.30
C ALA A 142 9.01 14.44 -11.38
N LYS A 143 8.77 13.42 -10.52
CA LYS A 143 7.47 12.77 -10.42
C LYS A 143 6.38 13.71 -9.94
N ALA A 144 6.65 14.57 -8.97
CA ALA A 144 5.69 15.55 -8.49
C ALA A 144 5.31 16.55 -9.59
N LEU A 145 6.29 17.09 -10.30
CA LEU A 145 6.06 17.98 -11.45
C LEU A 145 5.22 17.30 -12.53
N LEU A 146 5.56 16.06 -12.91
CA LEU A 146 4.79 15.31 -13.90
C LEU A 146 3.31 15.15 -13.48
N LYS A 147 3.06 14.80 -12.20
CA LYS A 147 1.69 14.67 -11.67
C LYS A 147 0.95 15.99 -11.70
N THR A 148 1.58 17.06 -11.24
CA THR A 148 0.97 18.40 -11.23
C THR A 148 0.64 18.84 -12.65
N THR A 149 1.53 18.60 -13.60
CA THR A 149 1.29 18.94 -15.02
C THR A 149 0.11 18.14 -15.58
N VAL A 150 0.06 16.83 -15.35
CA VAL A 150 -1.03 15.97 -15.83
C VAL A 150 -2.37 16.41 -15.25
N VAL A 151 -2.44 16.63 -13.92
CA VAL A 151 -3.68 17.11 -13.27
C VAL A 151 -4.04 18.52 -13.75
N GLY A 152 -3.05 19.39 -13.96
CA GLY A 152 -3.25 20.73 -14.51
C GLY A 152 -3.83 20.72 -15.93
N VAL A 153 -3.34 19.82 -16.78
CA VAL A 153 -3.88 19.63 -18.15
C VAL A 153 -5.33 19.11 -18.10
N VAL A 154 -5.61 18.16 -17.23
CA VAL A 154 -7.00 17.66 -17.04
C VAL A 154 -7.92 18.78 -16.56
N LEU A 155 -7.48 19.56 -15.57
CA LEU A 155 -8.23 20.70 -15.06
C LEU A 155 -8.50 21.72 -16.18
N TYR A 156 -7.47 22.08 -16.94
CA TYR A 156 -7.59 23.00 -18.08
C TYR A 156 -8.61 22.49 -19.10
N ALA A 157 -8.55 21.20 -19.48
CA ALA A 157 -9.48 20.62 -20.44
C ALA A 157 -10.94 20.65 -19.92
N VAL A 158 -11.16 20.35 -18.61
CA VAL A 158 -12.49 20.43 -18.01
C VAL A 158 -13.00 21.86 -17.95
N VAL A 159 -12.17 22.83 -17.57
CA VAL A 159 -12.55 24.26 -17.58
C VAL A 159 -12.93 24.71 -18.98
N GLN A 160 -12.15 24.35 -20.00
CA GLN A 160 -12.47 24.68 -21.39
C GLN A 160 -13.80 24.06 -21.85
N SER A 161 -14.12 22.86 -21.41
CA SER A 161 -15.38 22.22 -21.74
C SER A 161 -16.60 22.88 -21.08
N LEU A 162 -16.42 23.56 -19.96
CA LEU A 162 -17.46 24.32 -19.26
C LEU A 162 -17.61 25.77 -19.77
N MET A 163 -16.63 26.29 -20.51
CA MET A 163 -16.63 27.67 -20.98
C MET A 163 -17.89 28.09 -21.72
N PRO A 164 -18.47 27.29 -22.67
CA PRO A 164 -19.71 27.65 -23.35
C PRO A 164 -20.89 27.84 -22.40
N VAL A 165 -21.00 27.00 -21.37
CA VAL A 165 -22.05 27.10 -20.34
C VAL A 165 -21.86 28.31 -19.47
N LEU A 166 -20.61 28.64 -19.08
CA LEU A 166 -20.29 29.81 -18.29
C LEU A 166 -20.58 31.12 -19.04
N LEU A 167 -20.29 31.16 -20.35
CA LEU A 167 -20.60 32.32 -21.18
C LEU A 167 -22.11 32.53 -21.36
N ALA A 168 -22.89 31.45 -21.37
CA ALA A 168 -24.35 31.50 -21.46
C ALA A 168 -25.04 31.68 -20.10
N ALA A 169 -24.31 31.73 -18.98
CA ALA A 169 -24.83 31.65 -17.61
C ALA A 169 -25.88 32.71 -17.29
N GLY A 170 -25.75 33.92 -17.88
CA GLY A 170 -26.72 35.02 -17.62
C GLY A 170 -28.15 34.76 -18.12
N GLY A 171 -28.33 33.78 -19.04
CA GLY A 171 -29.66 33.38 -19.57
C GLY A 171 -30.14 32.02 -19.08
N LEU A 172 -29.36 31.33 -18.23
CA LEU A 172 -29.67 29.96 -17.79
C LEU A 172 -30.32 29.94 -16.39
N PRO A 173 -31.25 29.01 -16.15
CA PRO A 173 -31.76 28.74 -14.80
C PRO A 173 -30.63 28.28 -13.85
N ILE A 174 -30.75 28.62 -12.55
CA ILE A 174 -29.77 28.20 -11.55
C ILE A 174 -29.59 26.68 -11.52
N ALA A 175 -30.67 25.92 -11.72
CA ALA A 175 -30.61 24.45 -11.76
C ALA A 175 -29.64 23.91 -12.83
N SER A 176 -29.67 24.49 -14.05
CA SER A 176 -28.76 24.09 -15.13
C SER A 176 -27.32 24.49 -14.86
N LEU A 177 -27.07 25.57 -14.17
CA LEU A 177 -25.71 25.96 -13.74
C LEU A 177 -25.17 25.02 -12.68
N LEU A 178 -26.00 24.60 -11.73
CA LEU A 178 -25.63 23.60 -10.70
C LEU A 178 -25.34 22.22 -11.34
N GLU A 179 -26.16 21.82 -12.31
CA GLU A 179 -25.96 20.56 -13.05
C GLU A 179 -24.65 20.63 -13.86
N ALA A 180 -24.38 21.73 -14.54
CA ALA A 180 -23.13 21.94 -15.28
C ALA A 180 -21.91 21.91 -14.33
N ALA A 181 -21.98 22.59 -13.18
CA ALA A 181 -20.94 22.55 -12.18
C ALA A 181 -20.71 21.13 -11.63
N GLY A 182 -21.79 20.40 -11.30
CA GLY A 182 -21.73 19.01 -10.85
C GLY A 182 -21.14 18.05 -11.89
N SER A 183 -21.49 18.24 -13.16
CA SER A 183 -20.93 17.43 -14.27
C SER A 183 -19.44 17.74 -14.47
N GLY A 184 -19.03 19.00 -14.35
CA GLY A 184 -17.64 19.42 -14.42
C GLY A 184 -16.80 18.81 -13.30
N VAL A 185 -17.27 18.86 -12.06
CA VAL A 185 -16.60 18.23 -10.92
C VAL A 185 -16.50 16.72 -11.12
N ARG A 186 -17.56 16.05 -11.57
CA ARG A 186 -17.53 14.62 -11.87
C ARG A 186 -16.52 14.30 -12.95
N SER A 187 -16.50 15.05 -14.04
CA SER A 187 -15.57 14.88 -15.15
C SER A 187 -14.13 15.05 -14.68
N LEU A 188 -13.85 16.09 -13.89
CA LEU A 188 -12.54 16.33 -13.30
C LEU A 188 -12.10 15.13 -12.43
N LEU A 189 -12.95 14.66 -11.54
CA LEU A 189 -12.64 13.52 -10.66
C LEU A 189 -12.35 12.25 -11.46
N VAL A 190 -13.15 11.94 -12.49
CA VAL A 190 -12.96 10.75 -13.32
C VAL A 190 -11.65 10.84 -14.09
N TRP A 191 -11.40 11.93 -14.81
CA TRP A 191 -10.20 12.08 -15.63
C TRP A 191 -8.94 12.20 -14.79
N ALA A 192 -8.97 12.97 -13.69
CA ALA A 192 -7.84 13.09 -12.77
C ALA A 192 -7.52 11.73 -12.11
N THR A 193 -8.55 10.98 -11.71
CA THR A 193 -8.36 9.64 -11.13
C THR A 193 -7.79 8.66 -12.16
N ALA A 194 -8.31 8.64 -13.39
CA ALA A 194 -7.82 7.77 -14.45
C ALA A 194 -6.34 8.07 -14.78
N ALA A 195 -6.01 9.35 -14.94
CA ALA A 195 -4.63 9.79 -15.18
C ALA A 195 -3.73 9.47 -13.98
N GLY A 196 -4.20 9.75 -12.76
CA GLY A 196 -3.46 9.49 -11.52
C GLY A 196 -3.22 8.00 -11.28
N LEU A 197 -4.20 7.13 -11.52
CA LEU A 197 -4.03 5.67 -11.43
C LEU A 197 -3.04 5.17 -12.48
N THR A 198 -3.07 5.69 -13.70
CA THR A 198 -2.10 5.35 -14.73
C THR A 198 -0.68 5.67 -14.28
N LEU A 199 -0.44 6.88 -13.76
CA LEU A 199 0.86 7.27 -13.20
C LEU A 199 1.25 6.42 -11.99
N ALA A 200 0.30 6.07 -11.13
CA ALA A 200 0.52 5.22 -9.97
C ALA A 200 0.92 3.79 -10.35
N LEU A 201 0.36 3.24 -11.43
CA LEU A 201 0.78 1.93 -11.96
C LEU A 201 2.25 1.96 -12.42
N PHE A 202 2.67 3.02 -13.11
CA PHE A 202 4.10 3.20 -13.44
C PHE A 202 4.97 3.30 -12.19
N ASP A 203 4.52 4.04 -11.16
CA ASP A 203 5.27 4.12 -9.89
C ASP A 203 5.40 2.76 -9.21
N VAL A 204 4.35 1.94 -9.21
CA VAL A 204 4.39 0.55 -8.69
C VAL A 204 5.46 -0.28 -9.40
N LEU A 205 5.57 -0.18 -10.73
CA LEU A 205 6.60 -0.88 -11.49
C LEU A 205 8.01 -0.42 -11.12
N VAL A 206 8.21 0.89 -10.95
CA VAL A 206 9.49 1.46 -10.52
C VAL A 206 9.83 1.00 -9.10
N VAL A 207 8.87 1.04 -8.17
CA VAL A 207 9.05 0.57 -6.78
C VAL A 207 9.36 -0.93 -6.76
N ALA A 208 8.67 -1.74 -7.55
CA ALA A 208 8.93 -3.17 -7.65
C ALA A 208 10.35 -3.48 -8.16
N ARG A 209 10.81 -2.75 -9.19
CA ARG A 209 12.20 -2.87 -9.69
C ARG A 209 13.23 -2.45 -8.64
N ARG A 210 12.98 -1.34 -7.92
CA ARG A 210 13.86 -0.90 -6.81
C ARG A 210 13.91 -1.91 -5.68
N ASN A 211 12.76 -2.48 -5.30
CA ASN A 211 12.69 -3.51 -4.27
C ASN A 211 13.50 -4.75 -4.70
N ARG A 212 13.34 -5.23 -5.93
CA ARG A 212 14.15 -6.33 -6.47
C ARG A 212 15.65 -6.03 -6.43
N LYS A 213 16.06 -4.80 -6.80
CA LYS A 213 17.48 -4.40 -6.76
C LYS A 213 18.02 -4.35 -5.33
N LYS A 214 17.23 -3.86 -4.37
CA LYS A 214 17.61 -3.77 -2.95
C LYS A 214 17.73 -5.14 -2.26
N THR A 215 16.93 -6.10 -2.68
CA THR A 215 16.89 -7.43 -2.07
C THR A 215 17.88 -8.41 -2.69
N ARG A 216 18.58 -8.04 -3.79
CA ARG A 216 19.60 -8.92 -4.40
C ARG A 216 20.68 -9.32 -3.40
N MET A 217 21.15 -10.54 -3.53
CA MET A 217 22.18 -11.16 -2.69
C MET A 217 23.48 -11.34 -3.45
N THR A 218 24.59 -11.39 -2.73
CA THR A 218 25.86 -11.87 -3.30
C THR A 218 25.81 -13.40 -3.37
N LYS A 219 26.65 -14.00 -4.24
CA LYS A 219 26.80 -15.47 -4.32
C LYS A 219 27.23 -16.07 -2.98
N LYS A 220 28.02 -15.32 -2.22
CA LYS A 220 28.48 -15.73 -0.89
C LYS A 220 27.31 -15.76 0.11
N GLU A 221 26.51 -14.68 0.17
CA GLU A 221 25.32 -14.63 1.02
C GLU A 221 24.36 -15.79 0.74
N LEU A 222 24.10 -16.08 -0.55
CA LEU A 222 23.23 -17.20 -0.95
C LEU A 222 23.80 -18.56 -0.52
N LYS A 223 25.12 -18.75 -0.68
CA LYS A 223 25.81 -19.98 -0.27
C LYS A 223 25.76 -20.17 1.25
N ASP A 224 25.98 -19.09 2.01
CA ASP A 224 25.96 -19.13 3.47
C ASP A 224 24.53 -19.36 4.00
N GLU A 225 23.51 -18.80 3.34
CA GLU A 225 22.11 -19.06 3.67
C GLU A 225 21.72 -20.51 3.39
N ASN A 226 22.11 -21.06 2.24
CA ASN A 226 21.89 -22.48 1.92
C ASN A 226 22.57 -23.40 2.92
N LYS A 227 23.82 -23.09 3.32
CA LYS A 227 24.50 -23.85 4.39
C LYS A 227 23.77 -23.79 5.73
N SER A 228 23.19 -22.63 6.08
CA SER A 228 22.45 -22.47 7.33
C SER A 228 21.09 -23.18 7.32
N THR A 229 20.50 -23.39 6.15
CA THR A 229 19.18 -23.99 5.97
C THR A 229 19.28 -25.52 5.77
N ASP A 230 20.16 -25.97 4.89
CA ASP A 230 20.30 -27.40 4.54
C ASP A 230 21.37 -28.12 5.38
N GLY A 231 22.11 -27.39 6.19
CA GLY A 231 23.30 -27.87 6.92
C GLY A 231 24.55 -27.92 6.04
N ASP A 232 25.71 -27.93 6.66
CA ASP A 232 26.98 -28.08 5.94
C ASP A 232 27.05 -29.46 5.29
N PRO A 233 27.24 -29.57 3.96
CA PRO A 233 27.35 -30.86 3.28
C PRO A 233 28.48 -31.74 3.84
N LEU A 234 29.55 -31.15 4.39
CA LEU A 234 30.60 -31.88 5.09
C LEU A 234 30.09 -32.54 6.36
N VAL A 235 29.32 -31.82 7.19
CA VAL A 235 28.71 -32.38 8.42
C VAL A 235 27.71 -33.49 8.08
N LYS A 236 26.92 -33.31 7.01
CA LYS A 236 25.99 -34.32 6.53
C LYS A 236 26.68 -35.58 6.04
N SER A 237 27.80 -35.41 5.31
CA SER A 237 28.61 -36.55 4.86
C SER A 237 29.31 -37.28 6.03
N GLN A 238 29.86 -36.53 7.00
CA GLN A 238 30.46 -37.09 8.20
C GLN A 238 29.42 -37.86 9.06
N ARG A 239 28.23 -37.32 9.24
CA ARG A 239 27.14 -38.04 9.95
C ARG A 239 26.76 -39.31 9.23
N ARG A 240 26.71 -39.32 7.88
CA ARG A 240 26.42 -40.53 7.09
C ARG A 240 27.56 -41.55 7.21
N SER A 241 28.84 -41.11 7.18
CA SER A 241 29.97 -42.00 7.36
C SER A 241 30.04 -42.61 8.76
N MET A 242 29.79 -41.79 9.80
CA MET A 242 29.67 -42.29 11.18
C MET A 242 28.52 -43.29 11.34
N ALA A 243 27.32 -42.99 10.80
CA ALA A 243 26.22 -43.91 10.84
C ALA A 243 26.56 -45.28 10.20
N ARG A 244 27.23 -45.24 9.03
CA ARG A 244 27.69 -46.47 8.35
C ARG A 244 28.75 -47.21 9.16
N SER A 245 29.72 -46.52 9.76
CA SER A 245 30.74 -47.14 10.61
C SER A 245 30.14 -47.78 11.89
N MET A 246 29.19 -47.09 12.52
CA MET A 246 28.46 -47.63 13.67
C MET A 246 27.65 -48.89 13.33
N THR A 247 26.94 -48.86 12.19
CA THR A 247 26.19 -50.02 11.70
C THR A 247 27.11 -51.21 11.43
N ARG A 248 28.25 -50.94 10.76
CA ARG A 248 29.26 -51.98 10.50
C ARG A 248 29.86 -52.56 11.82
N ASN A 249 30.22 -51.70 12.77
CA ASN A 249 30.78 -52.13 14.05
C ASN A 249 29.75 -52.91 14.87
N ARG A 250 28.48 -52.56 14.85
CA ARG A 250 27.40 -53.36 15.49
C ARG A 250 27.22 -54.72 14.81
N MET A 251 27.32 -54.76 13.48
CA MET A 251 27.23 -56.00 12.74
C MET A 251 28.43 -56.93 13.07
N ILE A 252 29.66 -56.38 13.12
CA ILE A 252 30.84 -57.16 13.51
C ILE A 252 30.74 -57.64 14.96
N ALA A 253 30.28 -56.81 15.89
CA ALA A 253 30.04 -57.18 17.29
C ALA A 253 28.95 -58.28 17.42
N GLY A 254 27.91 -58.19 16.56
CA GLY A 254 26.87 -59.23 16.51
C GLY A 254 27.40 -60.57 15.98
N VAL A 255 28.34 -60.57 15.04
CA VAL A 255 28.98 -61.79 14.54
C VAL A 255 29.83 -62.48 15.62
N ALA A 256 30.53 -61.68 16.45
CA ALA A 256 31.34 -62.22 17.55
C ALA A 256 30.50 -62.88 18.66
N ALA A 257 29.22 -62.49 18.79
CA ALA A 257 28.26 -63.02 19.79
C ALA A 257 27.33 -64.10 19.19
N ALA A 258 27.41 -64.42 17.92
CA ALA A 258 26.53 -65.37 17.25
C ALA A 258 27.04 -66.80 17.41
N ALA A 259 26.18 -67.76 17.74
CA ALA A 259 26.50 -69.17 17.83
C ALA A 259 26.73 -69.84 16.45
N VAL A 260 26.19 -69.27 15.38
CA VAL A 260 26.31 -69.72 13.99
C VAL A 260 26.39 -68.54 13.07
N VAL A 261 27.32 -68.50 12.13
CA VAL A 261 27.49 -67.51 11.07
C VAL A 261 27.28 -68.15 9.71
N VAL A 262 26.27 -67.73 8.96
CA VAL A 262 26.03 -68.18 7.59
C VAL A 262 26.58 -67.13 6.62
N VAL A 263 27.59 -67.49 5.81
CA VAL A 263 28.18 -66.64 4.77
C VAL A 263 27.51 -67.01 3.47
N LEU A 264 26.79 -66.03 2.87
CA LEU A 264 26.26 -66.15 1.52
C LEU A 264 27.35 -65.70 0.50
N PRO A 265 27.56 -66.44 -0.58
CA PRO A 265 28.49 -66.01 -1.63
C PRO A 265 27.95 -64.71 -2.30
N PRO A 266 28.83 -63.83 -2.79
CA PRO A 266 28.42 -62.68 -3.55
C PRO A 266 27.72 -63.09 -4.85
N ALA A 267 26.58 -62.44 -5.13
CA ALA A 267 25.83 -62.62 -6.38
C ALA A 267 26.59 -62.05 -7.57
#